data_05bbd2ca52a884a5edbbc28efeb20e0c
#
_entry.id   05bbd2ca52a884a5edbbc28efeb20e0c
#
_cell.length_a   1.000
_cell.length_b   1.000
_cell.length_c   1.000
_cell.angle_alpha   90.00
_cell.angle_beta   90.00
_cell.angle_gamma   90.00
#
_symmetry.space_group_name_H-M   'P 1'
#
loop_
_entity.id
_entity.type
_entity.pdbx_description
1 polymer ?
#
loop_
_entity_poly.entity_id
_entity_poly.type
_entity_poly.pdbx_seq_one_letter_code
_entity_poly.pdbx_strand_id
1 'polypeptide(L)'
;VPRCIYTDPEVAAVGLTEAQARETHGDDVKTGQFPFAAIARAAMYNDKTGFVKTIHAGPYDELVGVVVVGINATELINAGVIALDAEATIETVADSIAAHPTLAEGLKEAGLVALGRPIHLPPMKRRAASA
;
A
#
# COMPACT_ATOMS: atom_id res chain seq x y z
N VAL A 1 11.55 0.92 12.01
CA VAL A 1 12.69 1.34 11.17
C VAL A 1 12.45 0.83 9.75
N PRO A 2 12.48 1.67 8.72
CA PRO A 2 12.36 1.22 7.33
C PRO A 2 13.56 0.36 6.90
N ARG A 3 13.30 -0.56 5.99
CA ARG A 3 14.27 -1.45 5.35
C ARG A 3 14.28 -1.15 3.87
N CYS A 4 15.42 -0.76 3.33
CA CYS A 4 15.57 -0.37 1.92
C CYS A 4 16.65 -1.20 1.24
N ILE A 5 16.35 -1.66 0.02
CA ILE A 5 17.26 -2.38 -0.86
C ILE A 5 17.34 -1.58 -2.16
N TYR A 6 18.52 -1.07 -2.47
CA TYR A 6 18.80 -0.17 -3.59
C TYR A 6 19.19 -0.96 -4.85
N THR A 7 18.31 -1.88 -5.22
CA THR A 7 18.42 -2.66 -6.46
C THR A 7 17.60 -2.01 -7.58
N ASP A 8 17.55 -2.65 -8.74
CA ASP A 8 16.64 -2.29 -9.83
C ASP A 8 15.76 -3.52 -10.15
N PRO A 9 14.46 -3.48 -9.77
CA PRO A 9 13.76 -2.41 -9.05
C PRO A 9 14.19 -2.27 -7.58
N GLU A 10 14.01 -1.07 -7.00
CA GLU A 10 14.17 -0.83 -5.57
C GLU A 10 13.11 -1.58 -4.75
N VAL A 11 13.45 -1.96 -3.52
CA VAL A 11 12.51 -2.54 -2.55
C VAL A 11 12.61 -1.79 -1.25
N ALA A 12 11.48 -1.34 -0.73
CA ALA A 12 11.40 -0.69 0.57
C ALA A 12 10.22 -1.22 1.39
N ALA A 13 10.41 -1.36 2.68
CA ALA A 13 9.36 -1.83 3.58
C ALA A 13 9.49 -1.17 4.96
N VAL A 14 8.36 -0.94 5.61
CA VAL A 14 8.29 -0.47 7.00
C VAL A 14 7.16 -1.19 7.73
N GLY A 15 7.30 -1.37 9.03
CA GLY A 15 6.32 -2.05 9.88
C GLY A 15 6.33 -3.58 9.72
N LEU A 16 5.17 -4.19 9.90
CA LEU A 16 4.97 -5.64 9.86
C LEU A 16 4.84 -6.15 8.42
N THR A 17 5.31 -7.36 8.19
CA THR A 17 4.91 -8.13 7.01
C THR A 17 3.47 -8.63 7.19
N GLU A 18 2.81 -9.02 6.10
CA GLU A 18 1.47 -9.62 6.19
C GLU A 18 1.46 -10.86 7.09
N ALA A 19 2.49 -11.71 7.00
CA ALA A 19 2.61 -12.90 7.83
C ALA A 19 2.69 -12.55 9.32
N GLN A 20 3.53 -11.58 9.69
CA GLN A 20 3.65 -11.09 11.06
C GLN A 20 2.35 -10.43 11.56
N ALA A 21 1.69 -9.64 10.71
CA ALA A 21 0.41 -9.04 11.06
C ALA A 21 -0.65 -10.12 11.32
N ARG A 22 -0.74 -11.15 10.47
CA ARG A 22 -1.69 -12.26 10.67
C ARG A 22 -1.36 -13.11 11.90
N GLU A 23 -0.08 -13.29 12.23
CA GLU A 23 0.33 -13.98 13.46
C GLU A 23 -0.14 -13.24 14.72
N THR A 24 -0.12 -11.90 14.68
CA THR A 24 -0.47 -11.06 15.82
C THR A 24 -1.97 -10.75 15.91
N HIS A 25 -2.64 -10.55 14.77
CA HIS A 25 -4.01 -10.04 14.67
C HIS A 25 -5.00 -11.03 14.03
N GLY A 26 -4.54 -12.22 13.60
CA GLY A 26 -5.41 -13.24 13.03
C GLY A 26 -6.10 -12.79 11.74
N ASP A 27 -7.43 -12.99 11.71
CA ASP A 27 -8.26 -12.67 10.54
C ASP A 27 -8.60 -11.17 10.41
N ASP A 28 -8.29 -10.35 11.40
CA ASP A 28 -8.54 -8.90 11.40
C ASP A 28 -7.52 -8.11 10.53
N VAL A 29 -6.76 -8.83 9.70
CA VAL A 29 -5.78 -8.20 8.79
C VAL A 29 -6.43 -7.93 7.44
N LYS A 30 -6.41 -6.65 7.03
CA LYS A 30 -6.78 -6.21 5.69
C LYS A 30 -5.53 -5.82 4.90
N THR A 31 -5.49 -6.16 3.63
CA THR A 31 -4.38 -5.78 2.75
C THR A 31 -4.90 -5.19 1.46
N GLY A 32 -4.18 -4.21 0.93
CA GLY A 32 -4.39 -3.69 -0.41
C GLY A 32 -3.08 -3.63 -1.15
N GLN A 33 -3.10 -4.00 -2.43
CA GLN A 33 -1.95 -3.93 -3.31
C GLN A 33 -2.34 -3.23 -4.60
N PHE A 34 -1.55 -2.23 -4.98
CA PHE A 34 -1.78 -1.45 -6.19
C PHE A 34 -0.55 -1.49 -7.09
N PRO A 35 -0.68 -1.96 -8.35
CA PRO A 35 0.46 -2.11 -9.26
C PRO A 35 0.89 -0.77 -9.85
N PHE A 36 2.18 -0.56 -10.03
CA PHE A 36 2.70 0.62 -10.73
C PHE A 36 2.20 0.72 -12.17
N ALA A 37 1.87 -0.40 -12.80
CA ALA A 37 1.27 -0.43 -14.14
C ALA A 37 -0.04 0.38 -14.25
N ALA A 38 -0.73 0.62 -13.14
CA ALA A 38 -1.95 1.42 -13.08
C ALA A 38 -1.69 2.89 -12.66
N ILE A 39 -0.44 3.28 -12.43
CA ILE A 39 -0.06 4.65 -12.05
C ILE A 39 0.37 5.43 -13.30
N ALA A 40 -0.30 6.55 -13.59
CA ALA A 40 0.02 7.39 -14.75
C ALA A 40 1.49 7.86 -14.73
N ARG A 41 2.02 8.22 -13.57
CA ARG A 41 3.41 8.68 -13.44
C ARG A 41 4.42 7.58 -13.78
N ALA A 42 4.15 6.32 -13.43
CA ALA A 42 4.99 5.18 -13.79
C ALA A 42 5.03 4.97 -15.32
N ALA A 43 3.88 5.15 -15.98
CA ALA A 43 3.81 5.12 -17.44
C ALA A 43 4.65 6.23 -18.09
N MET A 44 4.68 7.43 -17.50
CA MET A 44 5.51 8.56 -17.99
C MET A 44 7.01 8.28 -17.87
N TYR A 45 7.44 7.50 -16.86
CA TYR A 45 8.82 7.04 -16.74
C TYR A 45 9.14 5.84 -17.63
N ASN A 46 8.14 5.29 -18.33
CA ASN A 46 8.25 4.02 -19.06
C ASN A 46 8.73 2.85 -18.17
N ASP A 47 8.45 2.93 -16.87
CA ASP A 47 8.74 1.89 -15.90
C ASP A 47 7.49 1.59 -15.07
N LYS A 48 6.84 0.48 -15.39
CA LYS A 48 5.60 0.02 -14.77
C LYS A 48 5.84 -1.14 -13.80
N THR A 49 7.11 -1.43 -13.50
CA THR A 49 7.50 -2.54 -12.64
C THR A 49 7.18 -2.22 -11.19
N GLY A 50 6.52 -3.14 -10.52
CA GLY A 50 6.34 -3.09 -9.07
C GLY A 50 4.94 -2.75 -8.59
N PHE A 51 4.86 -2.45 -7.30
CA PHE A 51 3.59 -2.22 -6.60
C PHE A 51 3.80 -1.48 -5.28
N VAL A 52 2.71 -0.94 -4.76
CA VAL A 52 2.58 -0.53 -3.36
C VAL A 52 1.62 -1.48 -2.66
N LYS A 53 1.97 -1.94 -1.48
CA LYS A 53 1.12 -2.77 -0.62
C LYS A 53 0.99 -2.15 0.75
N THR A 54 -0.24 -2.04 1.24
CA THR A 54 -0.56 -1.64 2.61
C THR A 54 -1.11 -2.83 3.39
N ILE A 55 -0.80 -2.86 4.68
CA ILE A 55 -1.23 -3.89 5.63
C ILE A 55 -1.86 -3.16 6.81
N HIS A 56 -3.11 -3.47 7.10
CA HIS A 56 -3.90 -2.86 8.14
C HIS A 56 -4.40 -3.93 9.11
N ALA A 57 -4.48 -3.59 10.39
CA ALA A 57 -4.93 -4.52 11.43
C ALA A 57 -5.47 -3.76 12.64
N GLY A 58 -6.04 -4.53 13.58
CA GLY A 58 -6.56 -3.98 14.82
C GLY A 58 -7.98 -3.42 14.71
N PRO A 59 -8.57 -2.97 15.84
CA PRO A 59 -9.99 -2.61 15.93
C PRO A 59 -10.37 -1.37 15.10
N TYR A 60 -9.38 -0.56 14.73
CA TYR A 60 -9.58 0.65 13.91
C TYR A 60 -8.94 0.55 12.54
N ASP A 61 -8.51 -0.68 12.13
CA ASP A 61 -7.82 -0.90 10.86
C ASP A 61 -6.59 0.01 10.67
N GLU A 62 -5.76 0.14 11.69
CA GLU A 62 -4.55 0.96 11.66
C GLU A 62 -3.56 0.41 10.64
N LEU A 63 -2.84 1.29 9.99
CA LEU A 63 -1.72 0.92 9.14
C LEU A 63 -0.62 0.31 10.00
N VAL A 64 -0.29 -0.97 9.76
CA VAL A 64 0.74 -1.70 10.50
C VAL A 64 1.94 -2.07 9.63
N GLY A 65 1.82 -1.95 8.32
CA GLY A 65 2.92 -2.23 7.40
C GLY A 65 2.72 -1.66 6.01
N VAL A 66 3.83 -1.30 5.36
CA VAL A 66 3.88 -0.85 3.97
C VAL A 66 5.04 -1.53 3.27
N VAL A 67 4.82 -1.94 2.03
CA VAL A 67 5.85 -2.44 1.12
C VAL A 67 5.71 -1.68 -0.19
N VAL A 68 6.83 -1.20 -0.72
CA VAL A 68 6.94 -0.58 -2.04
C VAL A 68 8.02 -1.32 -2.83
N VAL A 69 7.70 -1.74 -4.02
CA VAL A 69 8.65 -2.31 -4.98
C VAL A 69 8.55 -1.50 -6.26
N GLY A 70 9.67 -1.05 -6.79
CA GLY A 70 9.72 -0.29 -8.05
C GLY A 70 10.53 0.98 -7.96
N ILE A 71 10.44 1.80 -9.00
CA ILE A 71 11.17 3.07 -9.10
C ILE A 71 10.85 3.99 -7.92
N ASN A 72 11.89 4.55 -7.31
CA ASN A 72 11.81 5.46 -6.16
C ASN A 72 11.14 4.84 -4.90
N ALA A 73 11.13 3.51 -4.77
CA ALA A 73 10.53 2.86 -3.60
C ALA A 73 11.13 3.34 -2.29
N THR A 74 12.44 3.60 -2.26
CA THR A 74 13.18 4.05 -1.09
C THR A 74 12.83 5.48 -0.65
N GLU A 75 12.37 6.31 -1.57
CA GLU A 75 11.83 7.65 -1.28
C GLU A 75 10.34 7.57 -0.88
N LEU A 76 9.56 6.77 -1.61
CA LEU A 76 8.12 6.63 -1.39
C LEU A 76 7.78 6.04 -0.03
N ILE A 77 8.62 5.17 0.53
CA ILE A 77 8.39 4.52 1.82
C ILE A 77 8.25 5.52 2.97
N ASN A 78 8.83 6.73 2.84
CA ASN A 78 8.77 7.74 3.89
C ASN A 78 7.33 8.21 4.19
N ALA A 79 6.44 8.23 3.21
CA ALA A 79 5.02 8.49 3.45
C ALA A 79 4.39 7.40 4.33
N GLY A 80 4.77 6.14 4.12
CA GLY A 80 4.37 5.01 4.96
C GLY A 80 4.93 5.10 6.38
N VAL A 81 6.18 5.56 6.55
CA VAL A 81 6.79 5.79 7.88
C VAL A 81 5.98 6.81 8.67
N ILE A 82 5.70 7.97 8.06
CA ILE A 82 4.93 9.03 8.72
C ILE A 82 3.51 8.55 9.07
N ALA A 83 2.86 7.83 8.16
CA ALA A 83 1.52 7.29 8.39
C ALA A 83 1.50 6.27 9.54
N LEU A 84 2.52 5.39 9.63
CA LEU A 84 2.66 4.46 10.75
C LEU A 84 2.87 5.19 12.08
N ASP A 85 3.79 6.16 12.11
CA ASP A 85 4.11 6.92 13.33
C ASP A 85 2.90 7.75 13.80
N ALA A 86 2.03 8.16 12.87
CA ALA A 86 0.79 8.87 13.15
C ALA A 86 -0.39 7.94 13.49
N GLU A 87 -0.19 6.61 13.56
CA GLU A 87 -1.24 5.61 13.79
C GLU A 87 -2.42 5.78 12.81
N ALA A 88 -2.10 6.09 11.55
CA ALA A 88 -3.10 6.34 10.52
C ALA A 88 -3.98 5.10 10.27
N THR A 89 -5.29 5.30 10.18
CA THR A 89 -6.23 4.24 9.81
C THR A 89 -6.25 4.02 8.30
N ILE A 90 -6.89 2.92 7.87
CA ILE A 90 -7.11 2.61 6.46
C ILE A 90 -7.85 3.76 5.74
N GLU A 91 -8.83 4.37 6.39
CA GLU A 91 -9.57 5.52 5.86
C GLU A 91 -8.66 6.73 5.69
N THR A 92 -7.80 7.02 6.68
CA THR A 92 -6.84 8.13 6.59
C THR A 92 -5.93 7.97 5.37
N VAL A 93 -5.44 6.75 5.11
CA VAL A 93 -4.60 6.45 3.95
C VAL A 93 -5.41 6.57 2.65
N ALA A 94 -6.60 5.97 2.60
CA ALA A 94 -7.44 5.90 1.40
C ALA A 94 -8.04 7.26 1.00
N ASP A 95 -8.42 8.09 1.98
CA ASP A 95 -9.07 9.38 1.74
C ASP A 95 -8.06 10.54 1.62
N SER A 96 -6.76 10.26 1.78
CA SER A 96 -5.72 11.26 1.58
C SER A 96 -5.77 11.85 0.16
N ILE A 97 -5.45 13.13 0.01
CA ILE A 97 -5.39 13.78 -1.30
C ILE A 97 -3.93 13.77 -1.77
N ALA A 98 -3.62 12.88 -2.71
CA ALA A 98 -2.31 12.83 -3.33
C ALA A 98 -2.22 13.80 -4.53
N ALA A 99 -1.03 14.35 -4.76
CA ALA A 99 -0.77 15.12 -5.97
C ALA A 99 -0.83 14.20 -7.21
N HIS A 100 -1.40 14.68 -8.30
CA HIS A 100 -1.53 13.94 -9.55
C HIS A 100 -0.84 14.67 -10.72
N PRO A 101 -0.07 13.95 -11.59
CA PRO A 101 0.30 12.53 -11.50
C PRO A 101 1.56 12.32 -10.65
N THR A 102 1.52 11.41 -9.70
CA THR A 102 2.68 11.05 -8.87
C THR A 102 2.75 9.54 -8.60
N LEU A 103 3.93 9.03 -8.25
CA LEU A 103 4.08 7.65 -7.77
C LEU A 103 3.48 7.47 -6.37
N ALA A 104 3.44 8.55 -5.57
CA ALA A 104 2.90 8.54 -4.21
C ALA A 104 1.40 8.20 -4.16
N GLU A 105 0.65 8.41 -5.24
CA GLU A 105 -0.76 7.96 -5.36
C GLU A 105 -0.92 6.46 -5.11
N GLY A 106 0.13 5.67 -5.32
CA GLY A 106 0.12 4.23 -5.08
C GLY A 106 -0.20 3.86 -3.63
N LEU A 107 0.21 4.67 -2.64
CA LEU A 107 -0.12 4.42 -1.23
C LEU A 107 -1.62 4.59 -0.97
N LYS A 108 -2.20 5.68 -1.45
CA LYS A 108 -3.65 5.94 -1.39
C LYS A 108 -4.44 4.82 -2.07
N GLU A 109 -4.07 4.49 -3.31
CA GLU A 109 -4.76 3.44 -4.08
C GLU A 109 -4.66 2.06 -3.42
N ALA A 110 -3.53 1.74 -2.79
CA ALA A 110 -3.41 0.51 -2.01
C ALA A 110 -4.38 0.50 -0.81
N GLY A 111 -4.54 1.62 -0.11
CA GLY A 111 -5.56 1.79 0.93
C GLY A 111 -6.98 1.62 0.40
N LEU A 112 -7.29 2.21 -0.75
CA LEU A 112 -8.59 2.05 -1.42
C LEU A 112 -8.86 0.59 -1.85
N VAL A 113 -7.84 -0.12 -2.32
CA VAL A 113 -7.95 -1.57 -2.62
C VAL A 113 -8.26 -2.35 -1.35
N ALA A 114 -7.60 -2.05 -0.24
CA ALA A 114 -7.86 -2.72 1.03
C ALA A 114 -9.30 -2.51 1.53
N LEU A 115 -9.90 -1.35 1.22
CA LEU A 115 -11.32 -1.05 1.48
C LEU A 115 -12.28 -1.63 0.42
N GLY A 116 -11.78 -2.24 -0.65
CA GLY A 116 -12.60 -2.72 -1.76
C GLY A 116 -13.18 -1.59 -2.63
N ARG A 117 -12.59 -0.39 -2.60
CA ARG A 117 -13.03 0.81 -3.35
C ARG A 117 -11.93 1.34 -4.31
N PRO A 118 -11.23 0.51 -5.12
CA PRO A 118 -10.21 1.02 -6.02
C PRO A 118 -10.80 2.02 -7.02
N ILE A 119 -10.04 3.08 -7.35
CA ILE A 119 -10.43 4.06 -8.37
C ILE A 119 -9.84 3.67 -9.73
N HIS A 120 -8.57 3.31 -9.77
CA HIS A 120 -7.84 3.04 -11.01
C HIS A 120 -7.64 1.54 -11.31
N LEU A 121 -8.36 0.66 -10.61
CA LEU A 121 -8.45 -0.77 -10.91
C LEU A 121 -9.91 -1.17 -11.12
N PRO A 122 -10.17 -2.23 -11.92
CA PRO A 122 -11.52 -2.78 -12.03
C PRO A 122 -12.04 -3.19 -10.63
N PRO A 123 -13.36 -3.08 -10.39
CA PRO A 123 -13.94 -3.51 -9.12
C PRO A 123 -13.61 -4.98 -8.85
N MET A 124 -13.05 -5.24 -7.68
CA MET A 124 -12.77 -6.61 -7.25
C MET A 124 -14.08 -7.37 -7.06
N LYS A 125 -14.20 -8.55 -7.69
CA LYS A 125 -15.33 -9.44 -7.40
C LYS A 125 -15.30 -9.80 -5.91
N ARG A 126 -16.35 -9.44 -5.17
CA ARG A 126 -16.52 -9.90 -3.80
C ARG A 126 -16.45 -11.43 -3.82
N ARG A 127 -15.46 -12.01 -3.12
CA ARG A 127 -15.53 -13.44 -2.81
C ARG A 127 -16.84 -13.64 -2.08
N ALA A 128 -17.73 -14.46 -2.66
CA ALA A 128 -18.91 -14.91 -1.94
C ALA A 128 -18.41 -15.56 -0.64
N ALA A 129 -18.92 -15.08 0.49
CA ALA A 129 -18.73 -15.79 1.75
C ALA A 129 -19.25 -17.20 1.53
N SER A 130 -18.37 -18.19 1.63
CA SER A 130 -18.80 -19.59 1.67
C SER A 130 -19.63 -19.75 2.93
N ALA A 131 -20.92 -20.02 2.71
CA ALA A 131 -21.86 -20.37 3.77
C ALA A 131 -21.45 -21.70 4.43
#